data_36f0155d5ec93f47d752277336a26dc2
#
_entry.id   36f0155d5ec93f47d752277336a26dc2
#
_cell.length_a   1.000
_cell.length_b   1.000
_cell.length_c   1.000
_cell.angle_alpha   90.00
_cell.angle_beta   90.00
_cell.angle_gamma   90.00
#
_symmetry.space_group_name_H-M   'P 1'
#
loop_
_entity.id
_entity.type
_entity.pdbx_description
1 polymer ?
#
loop_
_entity_poly.entity_id
_entity_poly.type
_entity_poly.pdbx_seq_one_letter_code
_entity_poly.pdbx_strand_id
1 'polypeptide(L)'
;MTHDEIRATLTLCLLASFADGEKHEREREQIRQVAEGLAGAQGVNLPGLYQEVLLRRVDLASAAARLTSREARQLAYEMAVCVCDADGHTSPKEDAFLAQLRQALGLAGAGAATQAVSIAPATVAAGAAVAGVGAGFDAQARAVADAPLQAAAP
;
A
#
# COMPACT_ATOMS: atom_id res chain seq x y z
N MET A 1 -16.78 -6.84 5.94
CA MET A 1 -16.68 -7.59 4.66
C MET A 1 -17.29 -8.97 4.85
N THR A 2 -18.06 -9.43 3.89
CA THR A 2 -18.58 -10.81 3.86
C THR A 2 -17.48 -11.79 3.42
N HIS A 3 -17.69 -13.08 3.66
CA HIS A 3 -16.77 -14.13 3.20
C HIS A 3 -16.57 -14.09 1.67
N ASP A 4 -17.65 -13.84 0.93
CA ASP A 4 -17.58 -13.73 -0.53
C ASP A 4 -16.81 -12.49 -0.99
N GLU A 5 -16.92 -11.37 -0.29
CA GLU A 5 -16.15 -10.16 -0.58
C GLU A 5 -14.65 -10.35 -0.27
N ILE A 6 -14.32 -11.06 0.82
CA ILE A 6 -12.92 -11.41 1.14
C ILE A 6 -12.35 -12.32 0.05
N ARG A 7 -13.09 -13.35 -0.34
CA ARG A 7 -12.67 -14.26 -1.43
C ARG A 7 -12.47 -13.50 -2.74
N ALA A 8 -13.39 -12.59 -3.08
CA ALA A 8 -13.29 -11.77 -4.29
C ALA A 8 -12.06 -10.84 -4.25
N THR A 9 -11.80 -10.20 -3.11
CA THR A 9 -10.62 -9.34 -2.90
C THR A 9 -9.34 -10.13 -3.11
N LEU A 10 -9.21 -11.30 -2.51
CA LEU A 10 -8.03 -12.17 -2.68
C LEU A 10 -7.88 -12.66 -4.12
N THR A 11 -9.00 -12.96 -4.79
CA THR A 11 -8.98 -13.31 -6.22
C THR A 11 -8.43 -12.17 -7.07
N LEU A 12 -8.85 -10.92 -6.81
CA LEU A 12 -8.35 -9.74 -7.52
C LEU A 12 -6.86 -9.49 -7.25
N CYS A 13 -6.40 -9.70 -6.02
CA CYS A 13 -4.97 -9.63 -5.68
C CYS A 13 -4.15 -10.69 -6.42
N LEU A 14 -4.67 -11.92 -6.54
CA LEU A 14 -4.03 -12.97 -7.31
C LEU A 14 -4.00 -12.65 -8.81
N LEU A 15 -5.08 -12.11 -9.37
CA LEU A 15 -5.11 -11.66 -10.76
C LEU A 15 -4.11 -10.52 -11.01
N ALA A 16 -3.94 -9.62 -10.05
CA ALA A 16 -2.95 -8.55 -10.11
C ALA A 16 -1.52 -9.12 -10.21
N SER A 17 -1.16 -10.06 -9.34
CA SER A 17 0.17 -10.68 -9.35
C SER A 17 0.48 -11.53 -10.59
N PHE A 18 -0.53 -11.86 -11.38
CA PHE A 18 -0.33 -12.58 -12.65
C PHE A 18 -0.45 -11.68 -13.88
N ALA A 19 -0.67 -10.37 -13.69
CA ALA A 19 -0.93 -9.47 -14.80
C ALA A 19 0.25 -9.36 -15.77
N ASP A 20 1.46 -9.36 -15.30
CA ASP A 20 2.68 -9.34 -16.11
C ASP A 20 3.12 -10.74 -16.60
N GLY A 21 2.62 -11.80 -15.97
CA GLY A 21 2.97 -13.20 -16.26
C GLY A 21 4.26 -13.66 -15.57
N GLU A 22 4.93 -12.82 -14.83
CA GLU A 22 6.08 -13.17 -14.02
C GLU A 22 5.64 -13.55 -12.60
N LYS A 23 6.40 -14.42 -11.96
CA LYS A 23 6.08 -14.90 -10.61
C LYS A 23 7.10 -14.34 -9.63
N HIS A 24 6.79 -13.18 -9.08
CA HIS A 24 7.64 -12.58 -8.07
C HIS A 24 7.33 -13.15 -6.68
N GLU A 25 8.36 -13.62 -5.98
CA GLU A 25 8.24 -14.16 -4.61
C GLU A 25 7.66 -13.11 -3.63
N ARG A 26 7.99 -11.83 -3.83
CA ARG A 26 7.52 -10.74 -2.98
C ARG A 26 6.02 -10.52 -3.10
N GLU A 27 5.47 -10.56 -4.31
CA GLU A 27 4.03 -10.46 -4.54
C GLU A 27 3.27 -11.63 -3.91
N ARG A 28 3.82 -12.84 -4.02
CA ARG A 28 3.23 -14.03 -3.38
C ARG A 28 3.22 -13.91 -1.86
N GLU A 29 4.29 -13.41 -1.27
CA GLU A 29 4.36 -13.15 0.16
C GLU A 29 3.38 -12.04 0.57
N GLN A 30 3.27 -10.99 -0.22
CA GLN A 30 2.30 -9.92 0.01
C GLN A 30 0.86 -10.45 -0.03
N ILE A 31 0.52 -11.29 -1.01
CA ILE A 31 -0.80 -11.93 -1.09
C ILE A 31 -1.06 -12.79 0.14
N ARG A 32 -0.06 -13.53 0.60
CA ARG A 32 -0.19 -14.34 1.82
C ARG A 32 -0.48 -13.47 3.03
N GLN A 33 0.22 -12.35 3.20
CA GLN A 33 -0.01 -11.40 4.29
C GLN A 33 -1.41 -10.77 4.22
N VAL A 34 -1.85 -10.38 3.02
CA VAL A 34 -3.21 -9.89 2.79
C VAL A 34 -4.24 -10.97 3.16
N ALA A 35 -4.00 -12.21 2.74
CA ALA A 35 -4.89 -13.33 3.05
C ALA A 35 -4.96 -13.61 4.55
N GLU A 36 -3.84 -13.58 5.25
CA GLU A 36 -3.78 -13.76 6.70
C GLU A 36 -4.53 -12.64 7.43
N GLY A 37 -4.38 -11.40 6.97
CA GLY A 37 -5.08 -10.25 7.53
C GLY A 37 -6.59 -10.26 7.32
N LEU A 38 -7.05 -10.70 6.15
CA LEU A 38 -8.47 -10.70 5.78
C LEU A 38 -9.18 -12.02 6.10
N ALA A 39 -8.50 -13.12 5.93
CA ALA A 39 -9.12 -14.44 5.90
C ALA A 39 -8.75 -15.34 7.09
N GLY A 40 -7.82 -14.92 7.94
CA GLY A 40 -7.32 -15.76 9.04
C GLY A 40 -8.40 -16.29 9.99
N ALA A 41 -9.48 -15.54 10.16
CA ALA A 41 -10.63 -15.96 10.98
C ALA A 41 -11.73 -16.65 10.19
N GLN A 42 -11.70 -16.65 8.85
CA GLN A 42 -12.83 -17.09 8.00
C GLN A 42 -12.53 -18.30 7.11
N GLY A 43 -11.35 -18.86 7.18
CA GLY A 43 -11.04 -20.13 6.54
C GLY A 43 -11.06 -20.13 5.01
N VAL A 44 -10.69 -19.02 4.34
CA VAL A 44 -10.59 -19.00 2.88
C VAL A 44 -9.45 -19.92 2.41
N ASN A 45 -9.77 -20.84 1.50
CA ASN A 45 -8.78 -21.74 0.91
C ASN A 45 -7.97 -21.01 -0.16
N LEU A 46 -6.88 -20.37 0.24
CA LEU A 46 -5.99 -19.63 -0.65
C LEU A 46 -5.37 -20.50 -1.77
N PRO A 47 -4.87 -21.73 -1.49
CA PRO A 47 -4.39 -22.62 -2.55
C PRO A 47 -5.45 -22.95 -3.61
N GLY A 48 -6.69 -23.13 -3.20
CA GLY A 48 -7.82 -23.37 -4.11
C GLY A 48 -8.08 -22.16 -5.01
N LEU A 49 -8.09 -20.95 -4.46
CA LEU A 49 -8.21 -19.71 -5.22
C LEU A 49 -7.07 -19.54 -6.22
N TYR A 50 -5.86 -19.86 -5.82
CA TYR A 50 -4.68 -19.82 -6.68
C TYR A 50 -4.85 -20.72 -7.91
N GLN A 51 -5.36 -21.94 -7.71
CA GLN A 51 -5.66 -22.87 -8.81
C GLN A 51 -6.78 -22.34 -9.73
N GLU A 52 -7.84 -21.76 -9.16
CA GLU A 52 -8.93 -21.16 -9.94
C GLU A 52 -8.43 -20.05 -10.86
N VAL A 53 -7.55 -19.20 -10.37
CA VAL A 53 -6.92 -18.12 -11.16
C VAL A 53 -5.99 -18.68 -12.22
N LEU A 54 -5.12 -19.64 -11.89
CA LEU A 54 -4.21 -20.29 -12.85
C LEU A 54 -4.97 -20.98 -13.98
N LEU A 55 -6.09 -21.65 -13.67
CA LEU A 55 -6.95 -22.32 -14.64
C LEU A 55 -7.86 -21.35 -15.40
N ARG A 56 -7.74 -20.05 -15.17
CA ARG A 56 -8.59 -18.99 -15.73
C ARG A 56 -10.09 -19.24 -15.55
N ARG A 57 -10.46 -19.82 -14.41
CA ARG A 57 -11.87 -20.07 -14.06
C ARG A 57 -12.55 -18.85 -13.46
N VAL A 58 -11.77 -17.85 -13.08
CA VAL A 58 -12.25 -16.58 -12.52
C VAL A 58 -11.64 -15.44 -13.33
N ASP A 59 -12.47 -14.48 -13.67
CA ASP A 59 -12.05 -13.27 -14.35
C ASP A 59 -12.22 -12.03 -13.45
N LEU A 60 -11.63 -10.92 -13.85
CA LEU A 60 -11.68 -9.66 -13.15
C LEU A 60 -13.11 -9.16 -12.96
N ALA A 61 -13.94 -9.24 -14.00
CA ALA A 61 -15.31 -8.72 -13.97
C ALA A 61 -16.19 -9.52 -13.00
N SER A 62 -16.08 -10.85 -13.01
CA SER A 62 -16.85 -11.70 -12.11
C SER A 62 -16.42 -11.56 -10.64
N ALA A 63 -15.12 -11.37 -10.38
CA ALA A 63 -14.63 -11.11 -9.04
C ALA A 63 -15.07 -9.73 -8.55
N ALA A 64 -14.96 -8.68 -9.37
CA ALA A 64 -15.40 -7.32 -9.03
C ALA A 64 -16.92 -7.25 -8.74
N ALA A 65 -17.75 -8.00 -9.48
CA ALA A 65 -19.20 -8.04 -9.28
C ALA A 65 -19.63 -8.61 -7.92
N ARG A 66 -18.77 -9.38 -7.26
CA ARG A 66 -19.02 -9.91 -5.92
C ARG A 66 -18.80 -8.91 -4.81
N LEU A 67 -18.13 -7.80 -5.09
CA LEU A 67 -17.92 -6.72 -4.14
C LEU A 67 -19.12 -5.79 -4.16
N THR A 68 -19.97 -5.90 -3.15
CA THR A 68 -21.25 -5.19 -3.09
C THR A 68 -21.13 -3.80 -2.48
N SER A 69 -20.28 -3.65 -1.46
CA SER A 69 -20.06 -2.37 -0.79
C SER A 69 -18.99 -1.53 -1.47
N ARG A 70 -19.13 -0.22 -1.36
CA ARG A 70 -18.12 0.72 -1.88
C ARG A 70 -16.78 0.57 -1.14
N GLU A 71 -16.86 0.35 0.15
CA GLU A 71 -15.71 0.15 1.04
C GLU A 71 -14.93 -1.10 0.64
N ALA A 72 -15.65 -2.22 0.36
CA ALA A 72 -15.02 -3.45 -0.11
C ALA A 72 -14.35 -3.27 -1.48
N ARG A 73 -14.98 -2.53 -2.39
CA ARG A 73 -14.40 -2.20 -3.71
C ARG A 73 -13.14 -1.36 -3.59
N GLN A 74 -13.17 -0.33 -2.73
CA GLN A 74 -12.02 0.53 -2.48
C GLN A 74 -10.87 -0.26 -1.87
N LEU A 75 -11.16 -1.05 -0.84
CA LEU A 75 -10.16 -1.89 -0.17
C LEU A 75 -9.54 -2.91 -1.13
N ALA A 76 -10.35 -3.57 -1.96
CA ALA A 76 -9.85 -4.52 -2.95
C ALA A 76 -8.90 -3.87 -3.96
N TYR A 77 -9.21 -2.65 -4.39
CA TYR A 77 -8.33 -1.88 -5.27
C TYR A 77 -7.00 -1.53 -4.59
N GLU A 78 -7.05 -1.00 -3.38
CA GLU A 78 -5.86 -0.63 -2.60
C GLU A 78 -4.96 -1.83 -2.34
N MET A 79 -5.55 -2.98 -2.02
CA MET A 79 -4.79 -4.22 -1.82
C MET A 79 -4.16 -4.74 -3.11
N ALA A 80 -4.85 -4.64 -4.24
CA ALA A 80 -4.27 -4.99 -5.53
C ALA A 80 -3.09 -4.09 -5.91
N VAL A 81 -3.18 -2.78 -5.63
CA VAL A 81 -2.06 -1.84 -5.79
C VAL A 81 -0.87 -2.25 -4.91
N CYS A 82 -1.11 -2.57 -3.63
CA CYS A 82 -0.04 -3.02 -2.73
C CYS A 82 0.65 -4.31 -3.21
N VAL A 83 -0.08 -5.21 -3.87
CA VAL A 83 0.50 -6.44 -4.44
C VAL A 83 1.39 -6.10 -5.64
N CYS A 84 0.92 -5.27 -6.56
CA CYS A 84 1.70 -4.83 -7.72
C CYS A 84 2.96 -4.05 -7.32
N ASP A 85 2.90 -3.27 -6.25
CA ASP A 85 4.04 -2.46 -5.76
C ASP A 85 4.95 -3.20 -4.77
N ALA A 86 4.72 -4.48 -4.53
CA ALA A 86 5.43 -5.25 -3.49
C ALA A 86 6.94 -5.39 -3.76
N ASP A 87 7.37 -5.35 -5.00
CA ASP A 87 8.78 -5.36 -5.39
C ASP A 87 9.38 -3.95 -5.61
N GLY A 88 8.55 -2.90 -5.46
CA GLY A 88 8.92 -1.50 -5.67
C GLY A 88 8.89 -1.05 -7.13
N HIS A 89 8.34 -1.86 -8.02
CA HIS A 89 8.22 -1.56 -9.44
C HIS A 89 6.86 -2.05 -9.97
N THR A 90 6.12 -1.15 -10.58
CA THR A 90 4.88 -1.52 -11.26
C THR A 90 5.13 -1.62 -12.77
N SER A 91 4.88 -2.77 -13.34
CA SER A 91 5.04 -2.99 -14.77
C SER A 91 3.92 -2.32 -15.59
N PRO A 92 4.13 -2.01 -16.89
CA PRO A 92 3.06 -1.46 -17.74
C PRO A 92 1.83 -2.37 -17.83
N LYS A 93 1.99 -3.68 -17.68
CA LYS A 93 0.87 -4.64 -17.69
C LYS A 93 0.06 -4.58 -16.38
N GLU A 94 0.73 -4.40 -15.27
CA GLU A 94 0.09 -4.18 -13.97
C GLU A 94 -0.65 -2.85 -13.94
N ASP A 95 -0.06 -1.78 -14.47
CA ASP A 95 -0.73 -0.49 -14.63
C ASP A 95 -2.02 -0.62 -15.45
N ALA A 96 -1.96 -1.33 -16.59
CA ALA A 96 -3.13 -1.59 -17.41
C ALA A 96 -4.17 -2.44 -16.66
N PHE A 97 -3.75 -3.43 -15.89
CA PHE A 97 -4.63 -4.25 -15.06
C PHE A 97 -5.32 -3.40 -13.99
N LEU A 98 -4.57 -2.57 -13.26
CA LEU A 98 -5.11 -1.67 -12.23
C LEU A 98 -6.11 -0.66 -12.81
N ALA A 99 -5.87 -0.15 -14.01
CA ALA A 99 -6.80 0.71 -14.72
C ALA A 99 -8.13 -0.02 -15.04
N GLN A 100 -8.06 -1.26 -15.54
CA GLN A 100 -9.23 -2.09 -15.79
C GLN A 100 -9.96 -2.45 -14.50
N LEU A 101 -9.22 -2.79 -13.45
CA LEU A 101 -9.77 -3.09 -12.12
C LEU A 101 -10.55 -1.91 -11.56
N ARG A 102 -9.97 -0.71 -11.66
CA ARG A 102 -10.62 0.53 -11.21
C ARG A 102 -11.95 0.79 -11.93
N GLN A 103 -11.99 0.53 -13.24
CA GLN A 103 -13.23 0.63 -14.02
C GLN A 103 -14.25 -0.43 -13.61
N ALA A 104 -13.84 -1.69 -13.46
CA ALA A 104 -14.73 -2.79 -13.08
C ALA A 104 -15.32 -2.61 -11.68
N LEU A 105 -14.58 -1.99 -10.77
CA LEU A 105 -15.04 -1.65 -9.42
C LEU A 105 -15.91 -0.39 -9.38
N GLY A 106 -16.06 0.33 -10.49
CA GLY A 106 -16.83 1.58 -10.53
C GLY A 106 -16.17 2.73 -9.77
N LEU A 107 -14.84 2.67 -9.60
CA LEU A 107 -14.06 3.69 -8.89
C LEU A 107 -13.49 4.78 -9.84
N ALA A 108 -13.79 4.69 -11.14
CA ALA A 108 -13.27 5.61 -12.14
C ALA A 108 -13.66 7.08 -11.92
N GLY A 109 -14.77 7.33 -11.19
CA GLY A 109 -15.19 8.68 -10.83
C GLY A 109 -14.63 9.20 -9.48
N ALA A 110 -14.08 8.33 -8.65
CA ALA A 110 -13.54 8.70 -7.32
C ALA A 110 -12.08 9.15 -7.37
N GLY A 111 -11.40 8.93 -8.48
CA GLY A 111 -9.98 9.23 -8.60
C GLY A 111 -9.60 10.69 -8.81
N ALA A 112 -10.59 11.59 -8.94
CA ALA A 112 -10.31 13.01 -8.96
C ALA A 112 -10.22 13.62 -7.54
N ALA A 113 -10.62 12.88 -6.51
CA ALA A 113 -10.64 13.38 -5.14
C ALA A 113 -9.42 12.93 -4.31
N THR A 114 -8.60 12.04 -4.81
CA THR A 114 -7.34 11.66 -4.17
C THR A 114 -6.14 12.39 -4.78
N GLN A 115 -6.44 13.37 -5.63
CA GLN A 115 -5.43 14.34 -5.96
C GLN A 115 -5.27 15.27 -4.78
N ALA A 116 -4.10 15.19 -4.26
CA ALA A 116 -3.53 16.17 -3.41
C ALA A 116 -4.36 16.35 -2.11
N VAL A 117 -4.14 15.46 -1.20
CA VAL A 117 -3.38 16.00 -0.13
C VAL A 117 -1.99 16.31 -0.75
N SER A 118 -1.95 17.28 -1.63
CA SER A 118 -0.88 18.23 -1.60
C SER A 118 -0.90 18.68 -0.15
N ILE A 119 -0.12 18.05 0.67
CA ILE A 119 0.56 18.75 1.70
C ILE A 119 1.39 19.73 0.88
N ALA A 120 0.76 20.81 0.43
CA ALA A 120 1.47 22.04 0.31
C ALA A 120 2.26 22.03 1.61
N PRO A 121 3.58 22.07 1.60
CA PRO A 121 4.26 22.47 2.80
C PRO A 121 3.49 23.71 3.19
N ALA A 122 2.70 23.59 4.25
CA ALA A 122 2.15 24.77 4.82
C ALA A 122 3.38 25.62 4.88
N THR A 123 3.41 26.57 4.02
CA THR A 123 4.43 27.59 4.08
C THR A 123 4.21 28.03 5.48
N VAL A 124 5.04 27.51 6.35
CA VAL A 124 5.00 27.88 7.74
C VAL A 124 5.46 29.31 7.69
N ALA A 125 4.52 30.16 7.30
CA ALA A 125 4.69 31.58 7.46
C ALA A 125 4.90 31.97 8.93
N ALA A 126 4.84 30.98 9.79
CA ALA A 126 5.29 31.02 11.18
C ALA A 126 6.80 30.87 11.36
N GLY A 127 7.59 30.85 10.29
CA GLY A 127 9.04 30.83 10.38
C GLY A 127 9.66 32.03 11.10
N ALA A 128 8.90 33.11 11.27
CA ALA A 128 9.36 34.27 12.01
C ALA A 128 9.43 34.06 13.55
N ALA A 129 8.70 33.11 14.09
CA ALA A 129 8.65 32.91 15.54
C ALA A 129 9.72 31.94 16.07
N VAL A 130 10.43 31.23 15.19
CA VAL A 130 11.40 30.21 15.60
C VAL A 130 12.83 30.73 15.61
N ALA A 131 13.06 31.92 15.07
CA ALA A 131 14.41 32.52 15.04
C ALA A 131 14.96 32.83 16.46
N GLY A 132 14.10 32.91 17.45
CA GLY A 132 14.52 33.17 18.83
C GLY A 132 14.95 31.93 19.62
N VAL A 133 14.60 30.75 19.17
CA VAL A 133 14.89 29.52 19.90
C VAL A 133 16.20 28.87 19.47
N GLY A 134 16.63 29.15 18.24
CA GLY A 134 17.88 28.63 17.71
C GLY A 134 19.13 29.16 18.40
N ALA A 135 19.11 30.39 18.87
CA ALA A 135 20.25 31.01 19.51
C ALA A 135 20.58 30.41 20.89
N GLY A 136 19.58 29.86 21.57
CA GLY A 136 19.79 29.23 22.87
C GLY A 136 20.40 27.84 22.81
N PHE A 137 20.18 27.13 21.72
CA PHE A 137 20.73 25.79 21.55
C PHE A 137 22.20 25.79 21.13
N ASP A 138 22.64 26.76 20.36
CA ASP A 138 24.02 26.84 19.93
C ASP A 138 24.96 27.20 21.11
N ALA A 139 24.49 27.99 22.07
CA ALA A 139 25.28 28.34 23.24
C ALA A 139 25.48 27.14 24.17
N GLN A 140 24.47 26.24 24.23
CA GLN A 140 24.53 25.07 25.11
C GLN A 140 25.33 23.92 24.49
N ALA A 141 25.32 23.80 23.16
CA ALA A 141 26.16 22.83 22.48
C ALA A 141 27.66 23.19 22.56
N ARG A 142 28.00 24.45 22.56
CA ARG A 142 29.38 24.90 22.75
C ARG A 142 29.92 24.66 24.16
N ALA A 143 29.07 24.73 25.15
CA ALA A 143 29.48 24.48 26.54
C ALA A 143 29.81 23.01 26.81
N VAL A 144 29.20 22.09 26.06
CA VAL A 144 29.46 20.65 26.19
C VAL A 144 30.69 20.21 25.41
N ALA A 145 31.04 20.93 24.32
CA ALA A 145 32.19 20.59 23.49
C ALA A 145 33.52 21.04 24.10
N ASP A 146 33.48 21.93 25.06
CA ASP A 146 34.69 22.54 25.68
C ASP A 146 35.02 21.94 27.06
N ALA A 147 34.54 20.74 27.34
CA ALA A 147 35.03 19.97 28.46
C ALA A 147 36.40 19.38 28.10
N PRO A 148 37.48 19.84 28.72
CA PRO A 148 38.79 19.28 28.41
C PRO A 148 38.83 17.83 28.85
N LEU A 149 39.06 16.96 27.90
CA LEU A 149 39.57 15.62 28.16
C LEU A 149 40.94 15.77 28.82
N GLN A 150 40.95 16.01 30.11
CA GLN A 150 42.15 15.77 30.88
C GLN A 150 42.35 14.26 30.93
N ALA A 151 43.11 13.77 29.98
CA ALA A 151 43.72 12.48 30.10
C ALA A 151 44.57 12.54 31.39
N ALA A 152 44.16 11.81 32.35
CA ALA A 152 45.03 11.54 33.47
C ALA A 152 46.21 10.73 32.96
N ALA A 153 47.33 11.39 32.88
CA ALA A 153 48.59 10.70 32.70
C ALA A 153 48.92 9.93 33.99
N PRO A 154 49.46 8.74 33.92
CA PRO A 154 49.88 7.97 35.06
C PRO A 154 51.08 8.64 35.79
#